data_b590a323d64807a32d77797cba3d624b
#
_entry.id   b590a323d64807a32d77797cba3d624b
#
_cell.length_a   1.000
_cell.length_b   1.000
_cell.length_c   1.000
_cell.angle_alpha   90.00
_cell.angle_beta   90.00
_cell.angle_gamma   90.00
#
_symmetry.space_group_name_H-M   'P 1'
#
loop_
_entity.id
_entity.type
_entity.pdbx_description
1 polymer ?
#
loop_
_entity_poly.entity_id
_entity_poly.type
_entity_poly.pdbx_seq_one_letter_code
_entity_poly.pdbx_strand_id
1 'polypeptide(L)'
;FSETGWVFSHNLAHKCCKAAGIRSKARKRRYQRPGEESILFANEVKGRWNATQPLQLVVSDMTMFKVGNTYWEWTILLDTFNNEILAHSVTSQAGSNKPYYHCLDELKKRMNKREEQTSQVVLHTDQGAVYSSRAFCQAHHDYNILRSMSRGGTPTDNPIIEALNGWL
;
A
#
# COMPACT_ATOMS: atom_id res chain seq x y z
N PHE A 1 -1.07 2.79 -33.76
CA PHE A 1 -0.78 1.44 -34.29
C PHE A 1 -2.04 0.77 -34.86
N SER A 2 -3.24 1.21 -34.50
CA SER A 2 -4.51 0.68 -35.05
C SER A 2 -4.71 1.02 -36.54
N GLU A 3 -4.06 2.03 -37.05
CA GLU A 3 -4.19 2.49 -38.44
C GLU A 3 -3.39 1.66 -39.46
N THR A 4 -2.37 0.89 -38.98
CA THR A 4 -1.50 0.10 -39.84
C THR A 4 -1.87 -1.39 -39.93
N GLY A 5 -2.86 -1.85 -39.16
CA GLY A 5 -3.28 -3.27 -39.13
C GLY A 5 -2.24 -4.24 -38.53
N TRP A 6 -1.13 -3.75 -37.95
CA TRP A 6 -0.08 -4.59 -37.38
C TRP A 6 -0.43 -4.99 -35.94
N VAL A 7 -0.48 -6.28 -35.67
CA VAL A 7 -0.66 -6.81 -34.34
C VAL A 7 0.69 -7.24 -33.78
N PHE A 8 1.16 -6.54 -32.74
CA PHE A 8 2.41 -6.87 -32.04
C PHE A 8 2.11 -7.66 -30.77
N SER A 9 2.64 -8.87 -30.68
CA SER A 9 2.69 -9.59 -29.42
C SER A 9 3.77 -8.98 -28.52
N HIS A 10 3.61 -9.08 -27.19
CA HIS A 10 4.62 -8.64 -26.21
C HIS A 10 6.02 -9.22 -26.50
N ASN A 11 6.09 -10.49 -26.92
CA ASN A 11 7.33 -11.17 -27.25
C ASN A 11 7.99 -10.60 -28.52
N LEU A 12 7.19 -10.25 -29.51
CA LEU A 12 7.71 -9.65 -30.75
C LEU A 12 8.23 -8.24 -30.47
N ALA A 13 7.47 -7.42 -29.74
CA ALA A 13 7.91 -6.09 -29.33
C ALA A 13 9.24 -6.14 -28.57
N HIS A 14 9.40 -7.08 -27.64
CA HIS A 14 10.65 -7.27 -26.89
C HIS A 14 11.83 -7.66 -27.80
N LYS A 15 11.60 -8.57 -28.77
CA LYS A 15 12.62 -8.97 -29.74
C LYS A 15 13.04 -7.77 -30.62
N CYS A 16 12.11 -6.97 -31.10
CA CYS A 16 12.38 -5.79 -31.90
C CYS A 16 13.16 -4.73 -31.10
N CYS A 17 12.76 -4.45 -29.87
CA CYS A 17 13.49 -3.53 -28.98
C CYS A 17 14.93 -4.02 -28.75
N LYS A 18 15.12 -5.32 -28.51
CA LYS A 18 16.45 -5.90 -28.32
C LYS A 18 17.31 -5.77 -29.57
N ALA A 19 16.77 -6.05 -30.76
CA ALA A 19 17.47 -5.94 -32.04
C ALA A 19 17.84 -4.47 -32.36
N ALA A 20 16.98 -3.52 -31.99
CA ALA A 20 17.21 -2.09 -32.16
C ALA A 20 18.10 -1.47 -31.07
N GLY A 21 18.62 -2.25 -30.12
CA GLY A 21 19.44 -1.76 -28.99
C GLY A 21 18.66 -0.93 -27.99
N ILE A 22 17.34 -0.89 -28.07
CA ILE A 22 16.46 -0.16 -27.14
C ILE A 22 16.37 -0.92 -25.81
N ARG A 23 16.75 -0.27 -24.72
CA ARG A 23 16.68 -0.82 -23.38
C ARG A 23 15.80 0.05 -22.50
N SER A 24 14.91 -0.59 -21.73
CA SER A 24 14.14 0.11 -20.72
C SER A 24 15.07 0.71 -19.66
N LYS A 25 14.90 2.00 -19.35
CA LYS A 25 15.57 2.67 -18.23
C LYS A 25 14.87 2.39 -16.89
N ALA A 26 13.73 1.72 -16.90
CA ALA A 26 13.03 1.36 -15.68
C ALA A 26 13.92 0.42 -14.85
N ARG A 27 14.22 0.83 -13.61
CA ARG A 27 14.91 -0.05 -12.67
C ARG A 27 14.02 -1.26 -12.40
N LYS A 28 14.53 -2.47 -12.63
CA LYS A 28 13.87 -3.68 -12.11
C LYS A 28 13.89 -3.57 -10.58
N ARG A 29 12.73 -3.37 -9.95
CA ARG A 29 12.61 -3.51 -8.50
C ARG A 29 13.03 -4.94 -8.17
N ARG A 30 14.10 -5.10 -7.40
CA ARG A 30 14.39 -6.39 -6.78
C ARG A 30 13.35 -6.58 -5.69
N TYR A 31 12.40 -7.44 -5.93
CA TYR A 31 11.51 -7.92 -4.87
C TYR A 31 12.40 -8.69 -3.87
N GLN A 32 12.58 -8.13 -2.70
CA GLN A 32 13.15 -8.86 -1.57
C GLN A 32 11.98 -9.63 -0.94
N ARG A 33 12.09 -10.95 -0.94
CA ARG A 33 11.11 -11.78 -0.23
C ARG A 33 11.14 -11.35 1.25
N PRO A 34 9.97 -11.20 1.90
CA PRO A 34 9.90 -11.03 3.34
C PRO A 34 10.70 -12.13 4.03
N GLY A 35 11.39 -11.80 5.14
CA GLY A 35 12.10 -12.81 5.93
C GLY A 35 11.14 -13.87 6.48
N GLU A 36 11.66 -14.96 7.02
CA GLU A 36 10.88 -16.09 7.57
C GLU A 36 9.91 -15.68 8.70
N GLU A 37 10.13 -14.53 9.32
CA GLU A 37 9.25 -14.00 10.38
C GLU A 37 8.09 -13.15 9.86
N SER A 38 7.96 -13.00 8.56
CA SER A 38 6.91 -12.17 7.94
C SER A 38 5.58 -12.89 7.92
N ILE A 39 4.55 -12.23 8.46
CA ILE A 39 3.16 -12.71 8.42
C ILE A 39 2.49 -12.08 7.21
N LEU A 40 2.06 -12.92 6.26
CA LEU A 40 1.33 -12.50 5.08
C LEU A 40 -0.15 -12.80 5.25
N PHE A 41 -0.99 -11.84 4.86
CA PHE A 41 -2.43 -11.96 4.88
C PHE A 41 -2.97 -12.02 3.44
N ALA A 42 -4.10 -12.72 3.26
CA ALA A 42 -4.79 -12.76 1.98
C ALA A 42 -5.30 -11.37 1.58
N ASN A 43 -5.45 -11.12 0.28
CA ASN A 43 -6.14 -9.93 -0.20
C ASN A 43 -7.66 -10.12 -0.05
N GLU A 44 -8.22 -9.59 1.04
CA GLU A 44 -9.66 -9.66 1.33
C GLU A 44 -10.47 -8.63 0.54
N VAL A 45 -9.82 -7.55 0.10
CA VAL A 45 -10.45 -6.48 -0.69
C VAL A 45 -10.84 -6.98 -2.07
N LYS A 46 -9.94 -7.70 -2.76
CA LYS A 46 -10.21 -8.32 -4.09
C LYS A 46 -10.81 -7.34 -5.11
N GLY A 47 -10.33 -6.09 -5.11
CA GLY A 47 -10.82 -5.03 -6.00
C GLY A 47 -12.15 -4.37 -5.56
N ARG A 48 -12.72 -4.74 -4.42
CA ARG A 48 -13.96 -4.15 -3.88
C ARG A 48 -13.64 -2.97 -2.98
N TRP A 49 -13.49 -1.79 -3.57
CA TRP A 49 -13.07 -0.57 -2.88
C TRP A 49 -14.24 0.27 -2.35
N ASN A 50 -15.49 -0.12 -2.62
CA ASN A 50 -16.67 0.63 -2.23
C ASN A 50 -17.05 0.31 -0.78
N ALA A 51 -16.52 1.07 0.17
CA ALA A 51 -17.00 1.07 1.54
C ALA A 51 -18.37 1.75 1.62
N THR A 52 -19.27 1.23 2.45
CA THR A 52 -20.62 1.77 2.64
C THR A 52 -20.77 2.58 3.92
N GLN A 53 -19.74 2.55 4.77
CA GLN A 53 -19.71 3.28 6.05
C GLN A 53 -18.27 3.62 6.43
N PRO A 54 -18.07 4.66 7.27
CA PRO A 54 -16.74 5.04 7.75
C PRO A 54 -16.04 3.88 8.47
N LEU A 55 -14.71 3.80 8.33
CA LEU A 55 -13.84 2.79 8.94
C LEU A 55 -14.15 1.33 8.55
N GLN A 56 -14.95 1.09 7.50
CA GLN A 56 -15.19 -0.26 7.00
C GLN A 56 -13.96 -0.82 6.29
N LEU A 57 -13.35 0.00 5.46
CA LEU A 57 -12.12 -0.33 4.73
C LEU A 57 -11.15 0.86 4.82
N VAL A 58 -10.04 0.63 5.48
CA VAL A 58 -8.97 1.61 5.69
C VAL A 58 -7.72 1.10 5.00
N VAL A 59 -7.05 1.98 4.28
CA VAL A 59 -5.79 1.68 3.59
C VAL A 59 -4.64 2.42 4.24
N SER A 60 -3.48 1.79 4.30
CA SER A 60 -2.25 2.42 4.79
C SER A 60 -1.08 2.07 3.89
N ASP A 61 -0.25 3.06 3.60
CA ASP A 61 0.93 2.92 2.77
C ASP A 61 2.00 3.93 3.18
N MET A 62 3.23 3.68 2.77
CA MET A 62 4.35 4.59 2.92
C MET A 62 4.91 4.97 1.56
N THR A 63 4.96 6.25 1.29
CA THR A 63 5.62 6.80 0.11
C THR A 63 6.87 7.59 0.50
N MET A 64 7.85 7.62 -0.39
CA MET A 64 9.08 8.37 -0.20
C MET A 64 9.14 9.53 -1.18
N PHE A 65 9.42 10.72 -0.67
CA PHE A 65 9.62 11.91 -1.49
C PHE A 65 10.90 12.64 -1.10
N LYS A 66 11.38 13.53 -1.96
CA LYS A 66 12.63 14.25 -1.79
C LYS A 66 12.37 15.74 -1.65
N VAL A 67 12.89 16.33 -0.57
CA VAL A 67 12.90 17.79 -0.38
C VAL A 67 14.35 18.25 -0.26
N GLY A 68 14.79 19.05 -1.20
CA GLY A 68 16.21 19.42 -1.31
C GLY A 68 17.10 18.18 -1.49
N ASN A 69 18.02 17.97 -0.56
CA ASN A 69 18.92 16.81 -0.56
C ASN A 69 18.48 15.69 0.40
N THR A 70 17.35 15.85 1.08
CA THR A 70 16.87 14.90 2.09
C THR A 70 15.68 14.10 1.56
N TYR A 71 15.72 12.79 1.79
CA TYR A 71 14.57 11.91 1.57
C TYR A 71 13.71 11.86 2.82
N TRP A 72 12.40 11.91 2.60
CA TRP A 72 11.37 11.82 3.63
C TRP A 72 10.46 10.65 3.34
N GLU A 73 10.08 9.93 4.37
CA GLU A 73 9.07 8.88 4.33
C GLU A 73 7.77 9.45 4.91
N TRP A 74 6.69 9.32 4.16
CA TRP A 74 5.35 9.72 4.56
C TRP A 74 4.45 8.50 4.64
N THR A 75 4.01 8.17 5.85
CA THR A 75 3.04 7.11 6.09
C THR A 75 1.66 7.72 6.24
N ILE A 76 0.68 7.14 5.58
CA ILE A 76 -0.70 7.63 5.53
C ILE A 76 -1.63 6.51 5.96
N LEU A 77 -2.71 6.89 6.61
CA LEU A 77 -3.87 6.06 6.89
C LEU A 77 -5.11 6.76 6.32
N LEU A 78 -5.82 6.13 5.40
CA LEU A 78 -6.92 6.71 4.65
C LEU A 78 -8.18 5.84 4.76
N ASP A 79 -9.33 6.46 5.03
CA ASP A 79 -10.64 5.82 4.95
C ASP A 79 -11.16 5.84 3.51
N THR A 80 -11.47 4.68 2.95
CA THR A 80 -11.93 4.58 1.58
C THR A 80 -13.39 4.98 1.39
N PHE A 81 -14.16 5.16 2.48
CA PHE A 81 -15.56 5.57 2.42
C PHE A 81 -15.71 7.03 1.94
N ASN A 82 -14.91 7.93 2.50
CA ASN A 82 -14.99 9.37 2.25
C ASN A 82 -13.66 9.99 1.79
N ASN A 83 -12.62 9.17 1.61
CA ASN A 83 -11.25 9.58 1.29
C ASN A 83 -10.63 10.49 2.36
N GLU A 84 -11.07 10.35 3.62
CA GLU A 84 -10.50 11.09 4.75
C GLU A 84 -9.12 10.52 5.11
N ILE A 85 -8.12 11.39 5.22
CA ILE A 85 -6.83 11.02 5.84
C ILE A 85 -7.04 10.97 7.35
N LEU A 86 -7.17 9.76 7.88
CA LEU A 86 -7.41 9.52 9.30
C LEU A 86 -6.19 9.85 10.16
N ALA A 87 -5.01 9.60 9.63
CA ALA A 87 -3.73 9.91 10.25
C ALA A 87 -2.62 9.96 9.20
N HIS A 88 -1.58 10.71 9.50
CA HIS A 88 -0.34 10.68 8.73
C HIS A 88 0.87 10.97 9.61
N SER A 89 2.03 10.55 9.18
CA SER A 89 3.29 10.87 9.84
C SER A 89 4.42 10.96 8.82
N VAL A 90 5.29 11.92 9.01
CA VAL A 90 6.45 12.18 8.14
C VAL A 90 7.72 12.03 8.95
N THR A 91 8.74 11.39 8.38
CA THR A 91 10.06 11.23 9.00
C THR A 91 11.16 11.30 7.95
N SER A 92 12.29 11.88 8.33
CA SER A 92 13.55 11.82 7.55
C SER A 92 14.43 10.63 7.96
N GLN A 93 14.04 9.90 9.00
CA GLN A 93 14.75 8.70 9.45
C GLN A 93 14.30 7.50 8.63
N ALA A 94 15.07 7.14 7.62
CA ALA A 94 14.77 6.01 6.74
C ALA A 94 14.60 4.70 7.52
N GLY A 95 13.54 3.96 7.19
CA GLY A 95 13.22 2.68 7.81
C GLY A 95 12.68 2.77 9.25
N SER A 96 12.27 3.97 9.70
CA SER A 96 11.62 4.12 11.00
C SER A 96 10.26 3.44 11.01
N ASN A 97 9.97 2.65 12.03
CA ASN A 97 8.65 2.05 12.22
C ASN A 97 7.66 2.96 12.96
N LYS A 98 8.13 4.07 13.57
CA LYS A 98 7.29 4.99 14.36
C LYS A 98 6.09 5.56 13.59
N PRO A 99 6.22 6.00 12.32
CA PRO A 99 5.09 6.50 11.54
C PRO A 99 3.96 5.48 11.39
N TYR A 100 4.29 4.22 11.20
CA TYR A 100 3.31 3.13 11.04
C TYR A 100 2.52 2.89 12.33
N TYR A 101 3.21 2.86 13.47
CA TYR A 101 2.56 2.71 14.78
C TYR A 101 1.73 3.92 15.16
N HIS A 102 2.18 5.14 14.82
CA HIS A 102 1.38 6.34 15.01
C HIS A 102 0.04 6.26 14.26
N CYS A 103 0.07 5.89 12.98
CA CYS A 103 -1.13 5.69 12.17
C CYS A 103 -2.05 4.60 12.76
N LEU A 104 -1.47 3.48 13.22
CA LEU A 104 -2.22 2.41 13.86
C LEU A 104 -2.89 2.86 15.17
N ASP A 105 -2.17 3.64 16.00
CA ASP A 105 -2.72 4.15 17.25
C ASP A 105 -3.86 5.13 17.04
N GLU A 106 -3.78 5.98 16.01
CA GLU A 106 -4.89 6.85 15.63
C GLU A 106 -6.11 6.06 15.13
N LEU A 107 -5.90 4.97 14.38
CA LEU A 107 -6.99 4.06 14.01
C LEU A 107 -7.66 3.46 15.26
N LYS A 108 -6.88 2.94 16.20
CA LYS A 108 -7.40 2.37 17.45
C LYS A 108 -8.19 3.40 18.25
N LYS A 109 -7.70 4.65 18.35
CA LYS A 109 -8.43 5.73 19.02
C LYS A 109 -9.79 6.02 18.36
N ARG A 110 -9.85 6.01 17.02
CA ARG A 110 -11.09 6.22 16.28
C ARG A 110 -12.06 5.05 16.46
N MET A 111 -11.55 3.81 16.46
CA MET A 111 -12.36 2.61 16.74
C MET A 111 -12.97 2.65 18.14
N ASN A 112 -12.21 3.08 19.15
CA ASN A 112 -12.68 3.18 20.54
C ASN A 112 -13.74 4.28 20.75
N LYS A 113 -13.79 5.29 19.88
CA LYS A 113 -14.80 6.37 19.94
C LYS A 113 -16.14 6.00 19.29
N ARG A 114 -16.21 4.86 18.60
CA ARG A 114 -17.46 4.39 18.00
C ARG A 114 -18.39 3.84 19.08
N GLU A 115 -19.65 4.22 19.03
CA GLU A 115 -20.70 3.69 19.91
C GLU A 115 -20.96 2.20 19.64
N GLU A 116 -20.81 1.76 18.38
CA GLU A 116 -20.89 0.36 17.98
C GLU A 116 -19.50 -0.23 17.78
N GLN A 117 -18.91 -0.78 18.84
CA GLN A 117 -17.61 -1.46 18.81
C GLN A 117 -17.57 -2.77 18.01
N THR A 118 -18.70 -3.23 17.47
CA THR A 118 -18.83 -4.55 16.85
C THR A 118 -18.42 -4.60 15.38
N SER A 119 -18.35 -3.45 14.69
CA SER A 119 -18.03 -3.43 13.27
C SER A 119 -16.57 -3.73 13.02
N GLN A 120 -16.29 -4.78 12.23
CA GLN A 120 -14.95 -5.13 11.79
C GLN A 120 -14.38 -4.05 10.87
N VAL A 121 -13.13 -3.67 11.09
CA VAL A 121 -12.37 -2.77 10.22
C VAL A 121 -11.44 -3.62 9.36
N VAL A 122 -11.50 -3.47 8.04
CA VAL A 122 -10.50 -4.06 7.15
C VAL A 122 -9.33 -3.09 7.02
N LEU A 123 -8.15 -3.49 7.49
CA LEU A 123 -6.91 -2.72 7.30
C LEU A 123 -6.11 -3.33 6.14
N HIS A 124 -6.15 -2.65 4.99
CA HIS A 124 -5.43 -3.06 3.80
C HIS A 124 -4.09 -2.34 3.67
N THR A 125 -3.03 -3.09 3.43
CA THR A 125 -1.65 -2.59 3.32
C THR A 125 -0.90 -3.33 2.21
N ASP A 126 0.29 -2.86 1.87
CA ASP A 126 1.24 -3.65 1.11
C ASP A 126 1.88 -4.76 1.98
N GLN A 127 2.79 -5.54 1.37
CA GLN A 127 3.59 -6.57 2.06
C GLN A 127 4.90 -6.01 2.63
N GLY A 128 4.95 -4.71 2.94
CA GLY A 128 6.12 -4.07 3.51
C GLY A 128 6.55 -4.70 4.83
N ALA A 129 7.86 -4.64 5.13
CA ALA A 129 8.46 -5.33 6.28
C ALA A 129 7.82 -4.95 7.62
N VAL A 130 7.39 -3.68 7.79
CA VAL A 130 6.72 -3.24 9.02
C VAL A 130 5.33 -3.86 9.14
N TYR A 131 4.51 -3.75 8.08
CA TYR A 131 3.14 -4.29 8.09
C TYR A 131 3.08 -5.81 8.21
N SER A 132 4.08 -6.52 7.69
CA SER A 132 4.17 -7.98 7.79
C SER A 132 4.89 -8.46 9.06
N SER A 133 5.41 -7.56 9.90
CA SER A 133 6.09 -7.95 11.13
C SER A 133 5.13 -8.51 12.18
N ARG A 134 5.62 -9.48 12.95
CA ARG A 134 4.88 -10.04 14.10
C ARG A 134 4.51 -8.97 15.11
N ALA A 135 5.43 -8.03 15.38
CA ALA A 135 5.19 -6.93 16.32
C ALA A 135 4.03 -6.03 15.89
N PHE A 136 3.94 -5.68 14.59
CA PHE A 136 2.83 -4.89 14.08
C PHE A 136 1.51 -5.66 14.19
N CYS A 137 1.50 -6.96 13.89
CA CYS A 137 0.31 -7.80 14.04
C CYS A 137 -0.14 -7.90 15.51
N GLN A 138 0.79 -8.04 16.44
CA GLN A 138 0.48 -8.08 17.88
C GLN A 138 -0.05 -6.74 18.42
N ALA A 139 0.40 -5.61 17.86
CA ALA A 139 0.01 -4.26 18.31
C ALA A 139 -1.48 -3.94 18.14
N HIS A 140 -2.23 -4.76 17.41
CA HIS A 140 -3.67 -4.57 17.19
C HIS A 140 -4.49 -5.87 17.31
N HIS A 141 -3.93 -6.91 17.90
CA HIS A 141 -4.60 -8.22 17.97
C HIS A 141 -5.88 -8.18 18.84
N ASP A 142 -5.96 -7.25 19.81
CA ASP A 142 -7.13 -7.05 20.67
C ASP A 142 -8.26 -6.23 20.02
N TYR A 143 -8.04 -5.75 18.79
CA TYR A 143 -9.00 -4.97 18.04
C TYR A 143 -9.66 -5.81 16.96
N ASN A 144 -10.92 -5.52 16.65
CA ASN A 144 -11.63 -6.18 15.54
C ASN A 144 -11.15 -5.67 14.18
N ILE A 145 -9.85 -5.90 13.90
CA ILE A 145 -9.17 -5.53 12.64
C ILE A 145 -8.90 -6.79 11.83
N LEU A 146 -9.53 -6.88 10.66
CA LEU A 146 -9.20 -7.86 9.63
C LEU A 146 -8.06 -7.33 8.78
N ARG A 147 -6.94 -8.03 8.77
CA ARG A 147 -5.80 -7.68 7.93
C ARG A 147 -6.01 -8.15 6.50
N SER A 148 -5.67 -7.28 5.56
CA SER A 148 -5.66 -7.56 4.13
C SER A 148 -4.37 -7.01 3.52
N MET A 149 -3.78 -7.73 2.59
CA MET A 149 -2.57 -7.28 1.91
C MET A 149 -2.69 -7.36 0.40
N SER A 150 -2.18 -6.35 -0.29
CA SER A 150 -1.98 -6.41 -1.73
C SER A 150 -0.97 -7.50 -2.09
N ARG A 151 -1.13 -8.08 -3.27
CA ARG A 151 -0.15 -9.07 -3.77
C ARG A 151 1.14 -8.37 -4.15
N GLY A 152 2.26 -9.00 -3.83
CA GLY A 152 3.57 -8.47 -4.16
C GLY A 152 3.73 -8.21 -5.67
N GLY A 153 4.09 -6.97 -6.03
CA GLY A 153 4.29 -6.57 -7.42
C GLY A 153 3.02 -6.32 -8.24
N THR A 154 1.85 -6.19 -7.59
CA THR A 154 0.57 -5.90 -8.25
C THR A 154 0.09 -4.50 -7.81
N PRO A 155 0.50 -3.41 -8.51
CA PRO A 155 0.11 -2.03 -8.17
C PRO A 155 -1.41 -1.83 -8.14
N THR A 156 -2.13 -2.49 -9.03
CA THR A 156 -3.60 -2.41 -9.13
C THR A 156 -4.35 -2.87 -7.87
N ASP A 157 -3.64 -3.48 -6.91
CA ASP A 157 -4.24 -3.93 -5.65
C ASP A 157 -4.33 -2.81 -4.59
N ASN A 158 -3.87 -1.59 -4.87
CA ASN A 158 -4.06 -0.41 -3.99
C ASN A 158 -4.21 0.92 -4.78
N PRO A 159 -5.21 1.03 -5.66
CA PRO A 159 -5.33 2.16 -6.59
C PRO A 159 -5.61 3.49 -5.89
N ILE A 160 -6.27 3.47 -4.72
CA ILE A 160 -6.68 4.70 -4.00
C ILE A 160 -5.45 5.43 -3.47
N ILE A 161 -4.54 4.72 -2.81
CA ILE A 161 -3.29 5.32 -2.31
C ILE A 161 -2.33 5.67 -3.46
N GLU A 162 -2.28 4.85 -4.51
CA GLU A 162 -1.48 5.18 -5.68
C GLU A 162 -1.95 6.47 -6.37
N ALA A 163 -3.26 6.69 -6.47
CA ALA A 163 -3.81 7.94 -6.95
C ALA A 163 -3.37 9.13 -6.08
N LEU A 164 -3.42 8.98 -4.75
CA LEU A 164 -2.98 10.01 -3.81
C LEU A 164 -1.46 10.29 -3.95
N ASN A 165 -0.65 9.25 -4.03
CA ASN A 165 0.81 9.37 -4.20
C ASN A 165 1.19 9.99 -5.56
N GLY A 166 0.34 9.88 -6.57
CA GLY A 166 0.55 10.50 -7.88
C GLY A 166 0.44 12.02 -7.90
N TRP A 167 -0.05 12.64 -6.81
CA TRP A 167 -0.14 14.09 -6.64
C TRP A 167 1.09 14.70 -5.96
N LEU A 168 2.04 13.89 -5.46
CA LEU A 168 3.30 14.29 -4.83
C LEU A 168 4.44 14.36 -5.84
#